data_457a9ad49b9d8697494ddb866662dd22
#
_entry.id   457a9ad49b9d8697494ddb866662dd22
#
_cell.length_a   1.000
_cell.length_b   1.000
_cell.length_c   1.000
_cell.angle_alpha   90.00
_cell.angle_beta   90.00
_cell.angle_gamma   90.00
#
_symmetry.space_group_name_H-M   'P 1'
#
loop_
_entity.id
_entity.type
_entity.pdbx_description
1 polymer ?
#
loop_
_entity_poly.entity_id
_entity_poly.type
_entity_poly.pdbx_seq_one_letter_code
_entity_poly.pdbx_strand_id
1 'polypeptide(L)'
;MKKTLLLSFALIVSALSFGQCTELFISEYVHGFGNNRALEIYNPTAAPVSMADYQLVRYSNGGTSPYVLTFDGNHMIESADVWVIVVDKRDAAGTGYDTMVDPALQALADTFVCPVYSQNKMFYFNGNDAVTLEKLDGTYIDIFGKIGEDPGIAWTDDAENGYTSVAGGNWLTKRQTLKRRESIQGGLTVNPPFFFALTDWDSLPNMTFDHLQWHVSSCQTTGVEEVIKKNDCFFYPNPSSTGFFMVKGTEIIKSVEVINVIGEVVITKENPVQRGDIRIETNNLDNGIYFVNVYFNDNTSTTKKVIIN
;
A
#
# COMPACT_ATOMS: atom_id res chain seq x y z
N MET A 1 -21.09 -17.90 -65.05
CA MET A 1 -20.88 -18.45 -63.73
C MET A 1 -19.99 -17.47 -62.94
N LYS A 2 -20.58 -16.63 -62.10
CA LYS A 2 -19.83 -15.67 -61.26
C LYS A 2 -19.51 -16.37 -59.94
N LYS A 3 -18.21 -16.55 -59.64
CA LYS A 3 -17.75 -17.07 -58.33
C LYS A 3 -17.69 -15.91 -57.36
N THR A 4 -18.56 -15.93 -56.37
CA THR A 4 -18.55 -15.01 -55.25
C THR A 4 -17.52 -15.50 -54.21
N LEU A 5 -16.48 -14.74 -54.02
CA LEU A 5 -15.44 -14.99 -52.97
C LEU A 5 -15.95 -14.40 -51.66
N LEU A 6 -16.35 -15.24 -50.72
CA LEU A 6 -16.66 -14.85 -49.36
C LEU A 6 -15.34 -14.66 -48.60
N LEU A 7 -15.00 -13.42 -48.30
CA LEU A 7 -13.87 -13.06 -47.44
C LEU A 7 -14.38 -13.11 -46.00
N SER A 8 -14.01 -14.17 -45.28
CA SER A 8 -14.27 -14.28 -43.84
C SER A 8 -13.27 -13.37 -43.12
N PHE A 9 -13.75 -12.22 -42.61
CA PHE A 9 -12.97 -11.34 -41.76
C PHE A 9 -13.03 -11.93 -40.33
N ALA A 10 -12.01 -12.69 -39.93
CA ALA A 10 -11.84 -13.13 -38.57
C ALA A 10 -11.42 -11.92 -37.74
N LEU A 11 -12.36 -11.36 -36.97
CA LEU A 11 -12.06 -10.38 -35.92
C LEU A 11 -11.25 -11.11 -34.83
N ILE A 12 -9.94 -10.93 -34.82
CA ILE A 12 -9.10 -11.29 -33.68
C ILE A 12 -9.37 -10.22 -32.63
N VAL A 13 -10.33 -10.47 -31.73
CA VAL A 13 -10.44 -9.75 -30.48
C VAL A 13 -9.28 -10.25 -29.62
N SER A 14 -8.17 -9.52 -29.63
CA SER A 14 -7.15 -9.67 -28.60
C SER A 14 -7.83 -9.30 -27.28
N ALA A 15 -8.27 -10.31 -26.53
CA ALA A 15 -8.60 -10.14 -25.14
C ALA A 15 -7.30 -9.67 -24.47
N LEU A 16 -7.21 -8.38 -24.17
CA LEU A 16 -6.26 -7.87 -23.22
C LEU A 16 -6.64 -8.53 -21.87
N SER A 17 -6.00 -9.66 -21.59
CA SER A 17 -6.05 -10.29 -20.27
C SER A 17 -5.30 -9.36 -19.34
N PHE A 18 -6.01 -8.42 -18.78
CA PHE A 18 -5.54 -7.73 -17.59
C PHE A 18 -5.56 -8.79 -16.49
N GLY A 19 -4.43 -9.04 -15.87
CA GLY A 19 -4.31 -9.84 -14.64
C GLY A 19 -4.97 -9.09 -13.50
N GLN A 20 -6.31 -9.01 -13.56
CA GLN A 20 -7.10 -8.11 -12.76
C GLN A 20 -7.32 -8.74 -11.40
N CYS A 21 -6.72 -8.14 -10.36
CA CYS A 21 -7.18 -8.31 -8.98
C CYS A 21 -7.08 -9.76 -8.47
N THR A 22 -6.16 -10.55 -8.98
CA THR A 22 -6.05 -11.98 -8.68
C THR A 22 -4.92 -12.34 -7.73
N GLU A 23 -4.00 -11.39 -7.47
CA GLU A 23 -2.81 -11.59 -6.66
C GLU A 23 -2.48 -10.34 -5.84
N LEU A 24 -1.75 -10.52 -4.75
CA LEU A 24 -1.21 -9.43 -3.94
C LEU A 24 -0.31 -8.52 -4.78
N PHE A 25 -0.14 -7.28 -4.35
CA PHE A 25 0.91 -6.40 -4.89
C PHE A 25 1.40 -5.40 -3.85
N ILE A 26 2.57 -4.80 -4.09
CA ILE A 26 3.14 -3.75 -3.25
C ILE A 26 2.35 -2.46 -3.51
N SER A 27 1.62 -1.96 -2.51
CA SER A 27 0.80 -0.74 -2.61
C SER A 27 1.56 0.51 -2.19
N GLU A 28 2.54 0.39 -1.29
CA GLU A 28 3.37 1.52 -0.88
C GLU A 28 4.81 1.10 -0.63
N TYR A 29 5.74 1.96 -1.06
CA TYR A 29 7.18 1.84 -0.83
C TYR A 29 7.66 3.09 -0.11
N VAL A 30 8.22 2.92 1.08
CA VAL A 30 8.78 4.01 1.88
C VAL A 30 10.28 3.85 1.99
N HIS A 31 11.03 4.85 1.51
CA HIS A 31 12.45 5.00 1.76
C HIS A 31 12.73 6.40 2.34
N GLY A 32 12.66 6.51 3.67
CA GLY A 32 12.91 7.73 4.41
C GLY A 32 14.39 7.93 4.80
N PHE A 33 14.62 8.90 5.67
CA PHE A 33 15.94 9.08 6.29
C PHE A 33 16.27 7.94 7.26
N GLY A 34 17.55 7.63 7.42
CA GLY A 34 18.01 6.59 8.36
C GLY A 34 17.43 5.22 8.01
N ASN A 35 16.78 4.61 8.99
CA ASN A 35 16.14 3.30 8.85
C ASN A 35 14.62 3.37 8.57
N ASN A 36 14.07 4.53 8.23
CA ASN A 36 12.66 4.67 7.90
C ASN A 36 12.36 3.97 6.57
N ARG A 37 12.08 2.68 6.64
CA ARG A 37 11.76 1.80 5.51
C ARG A 37 10.55 0.98 5.82
N ALA A 38 9.59 1.03 4.89
CA ALA A 38 8.40 0.20 4.94
C ALA A 38 8.01 -0.27 3.54
N LEU A 39 7.29 -1.38 3.50
CA LEU A 39 6.51 -1.82 2.36
C LEU A 39 5.10 -2.08 2.85
N GLU A 40 4.13 -1.69 2.06
CA GLU A 40 2.74 -2.08 2.25
C GLU A 40 2.36 -3.04 1.14
N ILE A 41 1.73 -4.17 1.52
CA ILE A 41 1.21 -5.19 0.61
C ILE A 41 -0.30 -5.11 0.64
N TYR A 42 -0.93 -5.00 -0.51
CA TYR A 42 -2.37 -4.94 -0.66
C TYR A 42 -2.94 -6.24 -1.22
N ASN A 43 -4.09 -6.65 -0.68
CA ASN A 43 -4.86 -7.77 -1.19
C ASN A 43 -6.07 -7.29 -2.00
N PRO A 44 -6.00 -7.25 -3.34
CA PRO A 44 -7.13 -6.87 -4.18
C PRO A 44 -8.15 -7.99 -4.38
N THR A 45 -7.88 -9.20 -3.90
CA THR A 45 -8.71 -10.38 -4.15
C THR A 45 -9.96 -10.40 -3.27
N ALA A 46 -10.95 -11.20 -3.63
CA ALA A 46 -12.20 -11.32 -2.88
C ALA A 46 -12.09 -12.22 -1.61
N ALA A 47 -10.91 -12.77 -1.31
CA ALA A 47 -10.70 -13.68 -0.20
C ALA A 47 -9.42 -13.32 0.59
N PRO A 48 -9.33 -13.68 1.87
CA PRO A 48 -8.10 -13.56 2.64
C PRO A 48 -6.95 -14.35 1.99
N VAL A 49 -5.75 -13.77 1.98
CA VAL A 49 -4.54 -14.39 1.43
C VAL A 49 -3.48 -14.54 2.51
N SER A 50 -2.90 -15.75 2.61
CA SER A 50 -1.81 -16.03 3.55
C SER A 50 -0.46 -15.59 2.99
N MET A 51 0.31 -14.85 3.81
CA MET A 51 1.68 -14.51 3.46
C MET A 51 2.66 -15.69 3.55
N ALA A 52 2.25 -16.83 4.11
CA ALA A 52 3.08 -18.06 4.12
C ALA A 52 3.40 -18.60 2.72
N ASP A 53 2.60 -18.24 1.72
CA ASP A 53 2.80 -18.66 0.32
C ASP A 53 3.70 -17.71 -0.47
N TYR A 54 4.17 -16.62 0.18
CA TYR A 54 4.93 -15.55 -0.45
C TYR A 54 6.25 -15.28 0.28
N GLN A 55 7.13 -14.59 -0.44
CA GLN A 55 8.36 -14.05 0.10
C GLN A 55 8.60 -12.63 -0.45
N LEU A 56 9.26 -11.80 0.35
CA LEU A 56 9.82 -10.54 -0.11
C LEU A 56 11.29 -10.72 -0.39
N VAL A 57 11.74 -10.17 -1.52
CA VAL A 57 13.11 -10.37 -1.99
C VAL A 57 13.73 -9.05 -2.39
N ARG A 58 14.98 -8.82 -1.99
CA ARG A 58 15.77 -7.66 -2.41
C ARG A 58 16.96 -8.09 -3.24
N TYR A 59 17.10 -7.50 -4.40
CA TYR A 59 18.26 -7.59 -5.28
C TYR A 59 19.08 -6.30 -5.14
N SER A 60 20.22 -6.39 -4.46
CA SER A 60 20.99 -5.22 -4.06
C SER A 60 21.89 -4.72 -5.17
N ASN A 61 21.82 -3.42 -5.49
CA ASN A 61 22.75 -2.70 -6.37
C ASN A 61 23.00 -3.40 -7.71
N GLY A 62 21.95 -3.80 -8.41
CA GLY A 62 22.06 -4.51 -9.69
C GLY A 62 22.53 -5.95 -9.58
N GLY A 63 22.71 -6.47 -8.37
CA GLY A 63 23.05 -7.88 -8.14
C GLY A 63 21.87 -8.81 -8.44
N THR A 64 22.20 -10.10 -8.69
CA THR A 64 21.21 -11.15 -8.90
C THR A 64 21.15 -12.15 -7.76
N SER A 65 21.97 -11.96 -6.72
CA SER A 65 21.94 -12.77 -5.48
C SER A 65 20.97 -12.14 -4.49
N PRO A 66 19.85 -12.80 -4.17
CA PRO A 66 18.79 -12.20 -3.39
C PRO A 66 19.04 -12.22 -1.88
N TYR A 67 18.45 -11.25 -1.18
CA TYR A 67 18.13 -11.33 0.25
C TYR A 67 16.66 -11.64 0.38
N VAL A 68 16.34 -12.79 0.96
CA VAL A 68 14.97 -13.33 1.02
C VAL A 68 14.42 -13.19 2.43
N LEU A 69 13.14 -12.83 2.54
CA LEU A 69 12.36 -12.83 3.76
C LEU A 69 11.07 -13.61 3.52
N THR A 70 10.89 -14.69 4.25
CA THR A 70 9.67 -15.51 4.27
C THR A 70 8.85 -15.20 5.51
N PHE A 71 7.56 -15.54 5.48
CA PHE A 71 6.61 -15.31 6.55
C PHE A 71 6.01 -16.63 7.03
N ASP A 72 5.50 -16.64 8.25
CA ASP A 72 4.75 -17.77 8.79
C ASP A 72 3.26 -17.70 8.43
N GLY A 73 2.51 -18.75 8.74
CA GLY A 73 1.08 -18.84 8.43
C GLY A 73 0.16 -17.95 9.28
N ASN A 74 0.72 -17.16 10.20
CA ASN A 74 -0.06 -16.29 11.08
C ASN A 74 -0.40 -14.94 10.41
N HIS A 75 0.21 -14.63 9.27
CA HIS A 75 0.01 -13.36 8.57
C HIS A 75 -0.97 -13.55 7.42
N MET A 76 -2.21 -13.14 7.67
CA MET A 76 -3.28 -13.10 6.67
C MET A 76 -3.58 -11.66 6.31
N ILE A 77 -3.77 -11.38 5.01
CA ILE A 77 -4.27 -10.08 4.54
C ILE A 77 -5.71 -10.31 4.08
N GLU A 78 -6.65 -9.65 4.75
CA GLU A 78 -8.07 -9.75 4.40
C GLU A 78 -8.36 -9.18 3.01
N SER A 79 -9.54 -9.49 2.45
CA SER A 79 -9.97 -8.94 1.17
C SER A 79 -10.04 -7.41 1.23
N ALA A 80 -9.45 -6.73 0.24
CA ALA A 80 -9.39 -5.28 0.15
C ALA A 80 -8.67 -4.60 1.32
N ASP A 81 -7.77 -5.33 1.99
CA ASP A 81 -6.98 -4.86 3.13
C ASP A 81 -5.49 -4.81 2.78
N VAL A 82 -4.71 -4.20 3.64
CA VAL A 82 -3.26 -4.03 3.50
C VAL A 82 -2.51 -4.61 4.67
N TRP A 83 -1.21 -4.80 4.48
CA TRP A 83 -0.29 -5.23 5.53
C TRP A 83 0.99 -4.40 5.46
N VAL A 84 1.25 -3.61 6.51
CA VAL A 84 2.39 -2.71 6.62
C VAL A 84 3.55 -3.40 7.33
N ILE A 85 4.66 -3.53 6.64
CA ILE A 85 5.89 -4.18 7.09
C ILE A 85 6.97 -3.11 7.28
N VAL A 86 7.55 -3.01 8.46
CA VAL A 86 8.58 -2.02 8.81
C VAL A 86 9.85 -2.71 9.29
N VAL A 87 11.01 -2.14 8.98
CA VAL A 87 12.27 -2.64 9.54
C VAL A 87 12.29 -2.51 11.06
N ASP A 88 12.69 -3.56 11.76
CA ASP A 88 12.72 -3.58 13.23
C ASP A 88 13.92 -2.81 13.80
N LYS A 89 13.73 -1.52 14.00
CA LYS A 89 14.67 -0.62 14.67
C LYS A 89 13.90 0.26 15.66
N ARG A 90 13.55 -0.32 16.80
CA ARG A 90 12.70 0.31 17.83
C ARG A 90 13.48 0.78 19.06
N ASP A 91 14.78 0.47 19.16
CA ASP A 91 15.62 0.92 20.27
C ASP A 91 15.96 2.41 20.13
N ALA A 92 15.49 3.21 21.07
CA ALA A 92 15.76 4.65 21.11
C ALA A 92 17.24 5.00 21.30
N ALA A 93 18.06 4.06 21.84
CA ALA A 93 19.49 4.21 21.99
C ALA A 93 20.29 3.75 20.76
N GLY A 94 19.61 3.21 19.74
CA GLY A 94 20.23 2.70 18.52
C GLY A 94 20.95 3.78 17.72
N THR A 95 22.10 3.44 17.15
CA THR A 95 22.92 4.34 16.32
C THR A 95 23.38 3.67 15.04
N GLY A 96 23.73 4.45 14.00
CA GLY A 96 24.18 3.90 12.72
C GLY A 96 23.10 3.05 12.05
N TYR A 97 23.41 1.78 11.76
CA TYR A 97 22.46 0.83 11.20
C TYR A 97 21.32 0.43 12.17
N ASP A 98 21.45 0.77 13.44
CA ASP A 98 20.45 0.52 14.48
C ASP A 98 19.67 1.78 14.88
N THR A 99 19.91 2.92 14.20
CA THR A 99 19.14 4.15 14.42
C THR A 99 17.64 3.86 14.37
N MET A 100 16.93 4.32 15.40
CA MET A 100 15.50 4.08 15.57
C MET A 100 14.68 4.61 14.37
N VAL A 101 13.70 3.83 13.96
CA VAL A 101 12.65 4.23 13.01
C VAL A 101 11.76 5.30 13.65
N ASP A 102 11.26 6.23 12.86
CA ASP A 102 10.35 7.28 13.31
C ASP A 102 9.15 6.67 14.07
N PRO A 103 8.82 7.17 15.26
CA PRO A 103 7.66 6.68 16.02
C PRO A 103 6.34 6.73 15.25
N ALA A 104 6.16 7.70 14.35
CA ALA A 104 4.96 7.78 13.51
C ALA A 104 4.89 6.59 12.54
N LEU A 105 6.03 6.18 11.94
CA LEU A 105 6.08 4.99 11.10
C LEU A 105 5.91 3.70 11.92
N GLN A 106 6.52 3.64 13.13
CA GLN A 106 6.32 2.49 14.02
C GLN A 106 4.85 2.27 14.39
N ALA A 107 4.10 3.35 14.60
CA ALA A 107 2.67 3.28 14.96
C ALA A 107 1.76 2.75 13.83
N LEU A 108 2.26 2.73 12.59
CA LEU A 108 1.54 2.24 11.42
C LEU A 108 1.94 0.80 11.04
N ALA A 109 2.91 0.21 11.72
CA ALA A 109 3.41 -1.12 11.40
C ALA A 109 2.48 -2.23 11.90
N ASP A 110 2.09 -3.15 11.03
CA ASP A 110 1.45 -4.40 11.42
C ASP A 110 2.49 -5.44 11.86
N THR A 111 3.69 -5.35 11.29
CA THR A 111 4.80 -6.21 11.66
C THR A 111 6.16 -5.53 11.52
N PHE A 112 7.14 -6.03 12.31
CA PHE A 112 8.52 -5.58 12.28
C PHE A 112 9.43 -6.72 11.88
N VAL A 113 10.38 -6.46 10.97
CA VAL A 113 11.25 -7.47 10.37
C VAL A 113 12.71 -7.02 10.31
N CYS A 114 13.63 -7.97 10.09
CA CYS A 114 15.06 -7.71 9.89
C CYS A 114 15.71 -6.88 11.02
N PRO A 115 15.61 -7.29 12.29
CA PRO A 115 16.17 -6.52 13.41
C PRO A 115 17.69 -6.38 13.36
N VAL A 116 18.39 -7.33 12.72
CA VAL A 116 19.86 -7.37 12.69
C VAL A 116 20.35 -7.34 11.25
N TYR A 117 21.05 -6.24 10.87
CA TYR A 117 21.54 -6.01 9.50
C TYR A 117 22.39 -7.15 8.95
N SER A 118 23.27 -7.73 9.76
CA SER A 118 24.16 -8.82 9.32
C SER A 118 23.47 -10.16 9.11
N GLN A 119 22.24 -10.35 9.65
CA GLN A 119 21.48 -11.59 9.54
C GLN A 119 20.56 -11.60 8.33
N ASN A 120 19.84 -10.52 8.10
CA ASN A 120 18.98 -10.39 6.93
C ASN A 120 18.94 -8.92 6.46
N LYS A 121 19.29 -8.69 5.21
CA LYS A 121 19.36 -7.35 4.61
C LYS A 121 18.16 -7.01 3.73
N MET A 122 17.09 -7.80 3.75
CA MET A 122 15.95 -7.56 2.85
C MET A 122 15.36 -6.16 3.05
N PHE A 123 15.12 -5.71 4.27
CA PHE A 123 14.54 -4.40 4.57
C PHE A 123 15.56 -3.25 4.67
N TYR A 124 16.80 -3.46 4.21
CA TYR A 124 17.81 -2.37 4.14
C TYR A 124 18.01 -1.86 2.71
N PHE A 125 16.94 -1.87 1.92
CA PHE A 125 16.95 -1.25 0.59
C PHE A 125 17.23 0.26 0.69
N ASN A 126 17.91 0.83 -0.32
CA ASN A 126 18.45 2.18 -0.25
C ASN A 126 18.16 3.06 -1.48
N GLY A 127 17.17 2.68 -2.28
CA GLY A 127 16.67 3.44 -3.42
C GLY A 127 17.21 3.00 -4.77
N ASN A 128 18.30 2.22 -4.81
CA ASN A 128 18.86 1.63 -6.05
C ASN A 128 18.73 0.10 -6.11
N ASP A 129 17.96 -0.48 -5.21
CA ASP A 129 17.71 -1.90 -5.15
C ASP A 129 16.39 -2.27 -5.82
N ALA A 130 16.35 -3.38 -6.53
CA ALA A 130 15.07 -3.98 -6.89
C ALA A 130 14.48 -4.74 -5.69
N VAL A 131 13.19 -4.59 -5.48
CA VAL A 131 12.43 -5.29 -4.44
C VAL A 131 11.27 -6.02 -5.10
N THR A 132 11.08 -7.29 -4.75
CA THR A 132 10.01 -8.11 -5.33
C THR A 132 9.14 -8.75 -4.27
N LEU A 133 7.87 -8.94 -4.62
CA LEU A 133 6.98 -9.90 -4.00
C LEU A 133 6.94 -11.13 -4.89
N GLU A 134 7.23 -12.30 -4.32
CA GLU A 134 7.35 -13.55 -5.07
C GLU A 134 6.56 -14.67 -4.38
N LYS A 135 6.17 -15.70 -5.12
CA LYS A 135 5.82 -16.99 -4.52
C LYS A 135 7.09 -17.68 -4.00
N LEU A 136 6.92 -18.68 -3.14
CA LEU A 136 8.06 -19.43 -2.59
C LEU A 136 8.88 -20.19 -3.66
N ASP A 137 8.30 -20.45 -4.82
CA ASP A 137 9.00 -21.06 -5.98
C ASP A 137 9.80 -20.06 -6.83
N GLY A 138 9.77 -18.75 -6.45
CA GLY A 138 10.45 -17.68 -7.17
C GLY A 138 9.63 -17.06 -8.30
N THR A 139 8.35 -17.40 -8.44
CA THR A 139 7.46 -16.73 -9.40
C THR A 139 7.23 -15.28 -8.97
N TYR A 140 7.55 -14.33 -9.82
CA TYR A 140 7.32 -12.91 -9.57
C TYR A 140 5.84 -12.58 -9.55
N ILE A 141 5.40 -11.94 -8.47
CA ILE A 141 4.05 -11.41 -8.29
C ILE A 141 4.05 -9.90 -8.46
N ASP A 142 5.08 -9.22 -7.96
CA ASP A 142 5.30 -7.80 -8.20
C ASP A 142 6.79 -7.45 -8.16
N ILE A 143 7.24 -6.62 -9.07
CA ILE A 143 8.61 -6.13 -9.18
C ILE A 143 8.62 -4.62 -9.06
N PHE A 144 9.28 -4.11 -8.02
CA PHE A 144 9.65 -2.72 -7.87
C PHE A 144 11.13 -2.56 -8.23
N GLY A 145 11.42 -1.75 -9.23
CA GLY A 145 12.76 -1.61 -9.77
C GLY A 145 13.02 -2.49 -11.00
N LYS A 146 14.29 -2.69 -11.34
CA LYS A 146 14.74 -3.61 -12.40
C LYS A 146 15.83 -4.53 -11.85
N ILE A 147 15.57 -5.82 -11.87
CA ILE A 147 16.53 -6.83 -11.41
C ILE A 147 17.71 -6.88 -12.37
N GLY A 148 18.93 -6.85 -11.81
CA GLY A 148 20.16 -6.93 -12.60
C GLY A 148 20.67 -5.57 -13.10
N GLU A 149 20.04 -4.44 -12.73
CA GLU A 149 20.50 -3.09 -13.04
C GLU A 149 20.79 -2.30 -11.77
N ASP A 150 21.98 -1.68 -11.71
CA ASP A 150 22.31 -0.68 -10.70
C ASP A 150 22.06 0.72 -11.29
N PRO A 151 21.01 1.44 -10.87
CA PRO A 151 20.76 2.80 -11.34
C PRO A 151 21.72 3.85 -10.72
N GLY A 152 22.72 3.43 -9.98
CA GLY A 152 23.62 4.31 -9.23
C GLY A 152 23.05 4.66 -7.86
N ILE A 153 22.47 5.85 -7.68
CA ILE A 153 21.92 6.31 -6.39
C ILE A 153 20.45 5.95 -6.26
N ALA A 154 19.69 6.07 -7.34
CA ALA A 154 18.24 5.86 -7.41
C ALA A 154 17.79 5.73 -8.86
N TRP A 155 16.59 5.21 -9.08
CA TRP A 155 15.86 5.45 -10.32
C TRP A 155 15.34 6.88 -10.35
N THR A 156 15.31 7.48 -11.55
CA THR A 156 15.07 8.91 -11.76
C THR A 156 14.01 9.15 -12.82
N ASP A 157 13.77 10.41 -13.15
CA ASP A 157 12.94 10.87 -14.28
C ASP A 157 13.75 11.08 -15.58
N ASP A 158 15.03 10.75 -15.60
CA ASP A 158 15.92 10.93 -16.76
C ASP A 158 15.76 9.81 -17.79
N ALA A 159 14.83 10.01 -18.74
CA ALA A 159 14.54 9.04 -19.79
C ALA A 159 15.73 8.84 -20.77
N GLU A 160 16.57 9.85 -20.99
CA GLU A 160 17.71 9.77 -21.91
C GLU A 160 18.77 8.79 -21.39
N ASN A 161 18.87 8.65 -20.07
CA ASN A 161 19.79 7.75 -19.39
C ASN A 161 19.08 6.52 -18.76
N GLY A 162 17.95 6.10 -19.36
CA GLY A 162 17.23 4.89 -18.96
C GLY A 162 16.64 4.94 -17.55
N TYR A 163 16.30 6.15 -17.07
CA TYR A 163 15.75 6.41 -15.74
C TYR A 163 16.72 6.10 -14.59
N THR A 164 18.03 6.07 -14.88
CA THR A 164 19.08 5.88 -13.86
C THR A 164 19.67 7.22 -13.41
N SER A 165 20.31 7.25 -12.24
CA SER A 165 20.96 8.46 -11.70
C SER A 165 22.41 8.64 -12.17
N VAL A 166 22.87 7.87 -13.15
CA VAL A 166 24.28 7.87 -13.59
C VAL A 166 24.68 9.22 -14.19
N ALA A 167 23.77 9.88 -14.89
CA ALA A 167 24.01 11.18 -15.52
C ALA A 167 23.23 12.33 -14.89
N GLY A 168 22.34 12.05 -13.93
CA GLY A 168 21.50 13.06 -13.27
C GLY A 168 20.07 12.60 -13.00
N GLY A 169 19.11 13.51 -13.19
CA GLY A 169 17.70 13.29 -12.93
C GLY A 169 17.28 13.47 -11.47
N ASN A 170 15.96 13.63 -11.25
CA ASN A 170 15.40 13.72 -9.92
C ASN A 170 15.21 12.31 -9.35
N TRP A 171 15.66 12.09 -8.13
CA TRP A 171 15.51 10.79 -7.49
C TRP A 171 14.05 10.49 -7.18
N LEU A 172 13.56 9.36 -7.65
CA LEU A 172 12.19 8.91 -7.43
C LEU A 172 12.07 7.80 -6.39
N THR A 173 13.15 7.06 -6.13
CA THR A 173 13.11 5.86 -5.27
C THR A 173 13.96 6.00 -3.99
N LYS A 174 14.74 7.07 -3.86
CA LYS A 174 15.54 7.35 -2.66
C LYS A 174 15.04 8.60 -1.95
N ARG A 175 14.82 8.50 -0.64
CA ARG A 175 14.24 9.58 0.19
C ARG A 175 12.90 10.06 -0.38
N GLN A 176 12.06 9.10 -0.72
CA GLN A 176 10.72 9.29 -1.24
C GLN A 176 9.78 8.25 -0.62
N THR A 177 8.51 8.60 -0.58
CA THR A 177 7.42 7.66 -0.43
C THR A 177 6.73 7.53 -1.78
N LEU A 178 6.48 6.30 -2.22
CA LEU A 178 5.81 6.00 -3.47
C LEU A 178 4.54 5.22 -3.16
N LYS A 179 3.39 5.78 -3.54
CA LYS A 179 2.08 5.15 -3.42
C LYS A 179 1.67 4.61 -4.79
N ARG A 180 1.25 3.34 -4.86
CA ARG A 180 0.70 2.75 -6.08
C ARG A 180 -0.56 3.49 -6.51
N ARG A 181 -0.70 3.79 -7.81
CA ARG A 181 -1.89 4.45 -8.33
C ARG A 181 -3.12 3.57 -8.24
N GLU A 182 -4.25 4.16 -7.96
CA GLU A 182 -5.54 3.47 -7.81
C GLU A 182 -5.97 2.70 -9.07
N SER A 183 -5.52 3.14 -10.24
CA SER A 183 -5.78 2.48 -11.53
C SER A 183 -5.02 1.17 -11.73
N ILE A 184 -4.01 0.89 -10.89
CA ILE A 184 -3.20 -0.32 -10.98
C ILE A 184 -3.92 -1.47 -10.28
N GLN A 185 -4.10 -2.57 -11.00
CA GLN A 185 -4.90 -3.72 -10.59
C GLN A 185 -4.08 -4.97 -10.26
N GLY A 186 -2.76 -4.86 -10.28
CA GLY A 186 -1.84 -5.97 -10.00
C GLY A 186 -0.39 -5.53 -10.08
N GLY A 187 0.51 -6.42 -9.69
CA GLY A 187 1.94 -6.21 -9.71
C GLY A 187 2.56 -6.43 -11.11
N LEU A 188 3.80 -5.98 -11.27
CA LEU A 188 4.62 -6.21 -12.44
C LEU A 188 5.27 -7.59 -12.34
N THR A 189 4.87 -8.56 -13.17
CA THR A 189 5.31 -9.96 -13.06
C THR A 189 6.50 -10.31 -13.98
N VAL A 190 6.94 -9.38 -14.82
CA VAL A 190 8.05 -9.56 -15.75
C VAL A 190 9.08 -8.46 -15.50
N ASN A 191 10.35 -8.86 -15.38
CA ASN A 191 11.44 -7.91 -15.18
C ASN A 191 11.47 -6.90 -16.34
N PRO A 192 11.28 -5.58 -16.09
CA PRO A 192 11.07 -4.61 -17.16
C PRO A 192 12.37 -4.28 -17.88
N PRO A 193 12.31 -3.85 -19.14
CA PRO A 193 13.49 -3.40 -19.89
C PRO A 193 14.09 -2.11 -19.29
N PHE A 194 13.28 -1.28 -18.64
CA PHE A 194 13.65 -0.11 -17.83
C PHE A 194 12.60 0.10 -16.74
N PHE A 195 12.96 0.77 -15.65
CA PHE A 195 12.03 1.08 -14.57
C PHE A 195 11.87 2.59 -14.40
N PHE A 196 10.66 3.07 -14.71
CA PHE A 196 10.23 4.44 -14.43
C PHE A 196 9.12 4.41 -13.38
N ALA A 197 9.46 4.78 -12.16
CA ALA A 197 8.54 4.65 -11.03
C ALA A 197 7.20 5.38 -11.27
N LEU A 198 7.21 6.55 -11.89
CA LEU A 198 6.00 7.34 -12.12
C LEU A 198 5.04 6.75 -13.18
N THR A 199 5.34 5.60 -13.79
CA THR A 199 4.36 4.86 -14.59
C THR A 199 3.22 4.35 -13.72
N ASP A 200 3.54 3.72 -12.59
CA ASP A 200 2.58 3.01 -11.75
C ASP A 200 2.42 3.63 -10.36
N TRP A 201 3.25 4.62 -10.01
CA TRP A 201 3.33 5.19 -8.68
C TRP A 201 3.18 6.70 -8.67
N ASP A 202 2.58 7.23 -7.62
CA ASP A 202 2.61 8.63 -7.27
C ASP A 202 3.76 8.87 -6.27
N SER A 203 4.59 9.88 -6.55
CA SER A 203 5.70 10.25 -5.68
C SER A 203 5.25 11.25 -4.63
N LEU A 204 5.48 10.93 -3.37
CA LEU A 204 5.17 11.75 -2.22
C LEU A 204 6.47 12.24 -1.57
N PRO A 205 6.44 13.34 -0.82
CA PRO A 205 7.62 13.83 -0.12
C PRO A 205 8.23 12.77 0.80
N ASN A 206 9.55 12.91 1.04
CA ASN A 206 10.24 12.11 2.01
C ASN A 206 9.59 12.15 3.39
N MET A 207 9.53 11.02 4.10
CA MET A 207 8.90 10.88 5.42
C MET A 207 7.37 11.12 5.42
N THR A 208 6.70 10.88 4.30
CA THR A 208 5.24 10.84 4.23
C THR A 208 4.79 9.41 4.55
N PHE A 209 3.96 9.23 5.59
CA PHE A 209 3.49 7.92 6.07
C PHE A 209 1.97 7.83 6.18
N ASP A 210 1.26 8.91 5.93
CA ASP A 210 -0.18 9.05 6.16
C ASP A 210 -1.05 8.33 5.14
N HIS A 211 -0.44 7.67 4.16
CA HIS A 211 -1.09 6.81 3.19
C HIS A 211 -0.96 5.31 3.53
N LEU A 212 -0.08 4.94 4.47
CA LEU A 212 0.00 3.57 4.97
C LEU A 212 -1.27 3.14 5.72
N GLN A 213 -1.52 1.85 5.79
CA GLN A 213 -2.69 1.18 6.38
C GLN A 213 -3.98 1.28 5.57
N TRP A 214 -3.91 1.76 4.32
CA TRP A 214 -5.04 1.71 3.42
C TRP A 214 -4.60 1.88 1.97
N HIS A 215 -5.27 1.16 1.07
CA HIS A 215 -5.09 1.34 -0.37
C HIS A 215 -6.44 1.29 -1.08
N VAL A 216 -6.64 2.17 -2.05
CA VAL A 216 -7.79 2.13 -2.96
C VAL A 216 -7.31 1.62 -4.30
N SER A 217 -7.98 0.60 -4.83
CA SER A 217 -7.70 0.06 -6.15
C SER A 217 -8.98 -0.06 -6.96
N SER A 218 -8.87 0.14 -8.27
CA SER A 218 -9.97 -0.12 -9.21
C SER A 218 -10.40 -1.60 -9.25
N CYS A 219 -9.70 -2.48 -8.52
CA CYS A 219 -10.11 -3.87 -8.28
C CYS A 219 -11.42 -4.02 -7.50
N GLN A 220 -11.79 -3.02 -6.73
CA GLN A 220 -12.99 -3.06 -5.89
C GLN A 220 -14.30 -2.78 -6.65
N THR A 221 -14.22 -2.54 -7.95
CA THR A 221 -15.36 -2.07 -8.77
C THR A 221 -16.20 -3.18 -9.40
N THR A 222 -16.15 -4.44 -8.93
CA THR A 222 -17.02 -5.52 -9.45
C THR A 222 -18.29 -5.71 -8.62
N GLY A 223 -19.07 -4.64 -8.47
CA GLY A 223 -20.38 -4.72 -7.85
C GLY A 223 -20.96 -3.33 -7.60
N VAL A 224 -21.69 -2.80 -8.60
CA VAL A 224 -22.30 -1.45 -8.58
C VAL A 224 -21.25 -0.37 -8.39
N GLU A 225 -21.02 0.48 -9.42
CA GLU A 225 -20.30 1.75 -9.23
C GLU A 225 -20.89 2.47 -8.01
N GLU A 226 -20.31 2.27 -6.81
CA GLU A 226 -20.34 3.34 -5.85
C GLU A 226 -19.53 4.47 -6.50
N VAL A 227 -20.23 5.36 -7.13
CA VAL A 227 -19.71 6.69 -7.46
C VAL A 227 -18.98 7.11 -6.20
N ILE A 228 -17.64 7.21 -6.25
CA ILE A 228 -16.85 7.77 -5.15
C ILE A 228 -17.52 9.09 -4.86
N LYS A 229 -18.36 9.09 -3.83
CA LYS A 229 -19.04 10.32 -3.42
C LYS A 229 -17.90 11.23 -3.08
N LYS A 230 -17.89 12.42 -3.64
CA LYS A 230 -16.87 13.46 -3.44
C LYS A 230 -16.43 13.59 -1.97
N ASN A 231 -17.23 13.07 -1.04
CA ASN A 231 -17.06 13.10 0.39
C ASN A 231 -17.25 11.68 0.97
N ASP A 232 -16.16 10.93 1.01
CA ASP A 232 -16.12 9.60 1.63
C ASP A 232 -15.17 9.60 2.85
N CYS A 233 -15.20 8.51 3.63
CA CYS A 233 -14.33 8.35 4.80
C CYS A 233 -13.91 6.90 4.97
N PHE A 234 -12.80 6.71 5.70
CA PHE A 234 -12.23 5.41 6.05
C PHE A 234 -12.09 5.29 7.56
N PHE A 235 -12.22 4.09 8.08
CA PHE A 235 -12.09 3.79 9.50
C PHE A 235 -10.97 2.78 9.71
N TYR A 236 -10.02 3.10 10.60
CA TYR A 236 -8.94 2.20 10.92
C TYR A 236 -8.48 2.35 12.38
N PRO A 237 -8.10 1.25 13.04
CA PRO A 237 -8.37 -0.11 12.63
C PRO A 237 -9.89 -0.41 12.63
N ASN A 238 -10.33 -1.29 11.71
CA ASN A 238 -11.68 -1.82 11.69
C ASN A 238 -11.60 -3.32 11.30
N PRO A 239 -11.80 -4.27 12.24
CA PRO A 239 -12.27 -4.07 13.62
C PRO A 239 -11.32 -3.30 14.53
N SER A 240 -11.88 -2.52 15.47
CA SER A 240 -11.16 -1.81 16.51
C SER A 240 -11.09 -2.64 17.79
N SER A 241 -9.87 -3.02 18.19
CA SER A 241 -9.56 -3.72 19.45
C SER A 241 -8.62 -2.94 20.38
N THR A 242 -8.24 -1.72 19.98
CA THR A 242 -7.24 -0.89 20.70
C THR A 242 -7.85 0.22 21.53
N GLY A 243 -9.19 0.21 21.70
CA GLY A 243 -9.91 1.23 22.46
C GLY A 243 -10.14 2.54 21.71
N PHE A 244 -9.81 2.59 20.41
CA PHE A 244 -10.09 3.71 19.50
C PHE A 244 -10.09 3.26 18.04
N PHE A 245 -10.69 4.08 17.19
CA PHE A 245 -10.45 4.06 15.74
C PHE A 245 -10.27 5.48 15.19
N MET A 246 -9.60 5.58 14.08
CA MET A 246 -9.47 6.83 13.31
C MET A 246 -10.56 6.88 12.26
N VAL A 247 -11.11 8.06 12.06
CA VAL A 247 -11.94 8.42 10.90
C VAL A 247 -11.11 9.34 10.02
N LYS A 248 -10.85 8.94 8.78
CA LYS A 248 -10.16 9.76 7.79
C LYS A 248 -11.13 10.05 6.65
N GLY A 249 -11.42 11.33 6.44
CA GLY A 249 -12.27 11.80 5.33
C GLY A 249 -11.44 12.16 4.11
N THR A 250 -12.04 12.07 2.92
CA THR A 250 -11.49 12.64 1.68
C THR A 250 -11.54 14.17 1.69
N GLU A 251 -12.35 14.75 2.58
CA GLU A 251 -12.50 16.17 2.81
C GLU A 251 -12.43 16.50 4.31
N ILE A 252 -12.41 17.77 4.65
CA ILE A 252 -12.36 18.22 6.05
C ILE A 252 -13.62 17.76 6.80
N ILE A 253 -13.41 16.92 7.83
CA ILE A 253 -14.47 16.45 8.72
C ILE A 253 -14.90 17.59 9.64
N LYS A 254 -16.20 17.82 9.75
CA LYS A 254 -16.83 18.75 10.67
C LYS A 254 -17.10 18.08 12.02
N SER A 255 -17.78 16.94 11.99
CA SER A 255 -18.13 16.16 13.17
C SER A 255 -18.36 14.69 12.82
N VAL A 256 -18.33 13.84 13.86
CA VAL A 256 -18.59 12.40 13.78
C VAL A 256 -19.60 12.00 14.85
N GLU A 257 -20.59 11.19 14.47
CA GLU A 257 -21.51 10.51 15.39
C GLU A 257 -21.36 9.00 15.27
N VAL A 258 -21.26 8.30 16.39
CA VAL A 258 -21.29 6.83 16.47
C VAL A 258 -22.66 6.40 16.97
N ILE A 259 -23.29 5.47 16.25
CA ILE A 259 -24.67 5.04 16.46
C ILE A 259 -24.67 3.53 16.68
N ASN A 260 -25.36 3.05 17.69
CA ASN A 260 -25.53 1.63 17.93
C ASN A 260 -26.59 1.00 16.99
N VAL A 261 -26.74 -0.32 17.02
CA VAL A 261 -27.64 -1.06 16.12
C VAL A 261 -29.13 -0.75 16.34
N ILE A 262 -29.52 -0.11 17.44
CA ILE A 262 -30.91 0.32 17.69
C ILE A 262 -31.15 1.79 17.30
N GLY A 263 -30.13 2.48 16.74
CA GLY A 263 -30.25 3.85 16.24
C GLY A 263 -29.95 4.94 17.29
N GLU A 264 -29.41 4.59 18.45
CA GLU A 264 -29.04 5.55 19.50
C GLU A 264 -27.63 6.10 19.24
N VAL A 265 -27.47 7.42 19.30
CA VAL A 265 -26.15 8.08 19.20
C VAL A 265 -25.42 7.91 20.52
N VAL A 266 -24.32 7.15 20.51
CA VAL A 266 -23.51 6.83 21.71
C VAL A 266 -22.25 7.69 21.83
N ILE A 267 -21.77 8.25 20.74
CA ILE A 267 -20.67 9.24 20.74
C ILE A 267 -21.00 10.34 19.73
N THR A 268 -20.75 11.60 20.12
CA THR A 268 -20.69 12.76 19.22
C THR A 268 -19.35 13.45 19.41
N LYS A 269 -18.62 13.71 18.33
CA LYS A 269 -17.32 14.39 18.39
C LYS A 269 -17.20 15.45 17.30
N GLU A 270 -17.01 16.67 17.74
CA GLU A 270 -16.70 17.82 16.87
C GLU A 270 -15.21 17.84 16.51
N ASN A 271 -14.86 18.35 15.33
CA ASN A 271 -13.50 18.53 14.86
C ASN A 271 -13.10 20.00 14.75
N PRO A 272 -12.83 20.69 15.88
CA PRO A 272 -12.54 22.13 15.90
C PRO A 272 -11.24 22.50 15.17
N VAL A 273 -10.34 21.52 14.94
CA VAL A 273 -9.05 21.74 14.27
C VAL A 273 -9.19 21.69 12.74
N GLN A 274 -10.37 21.34 12.22
CA GLN A 274 -10.70 21.27 10.80
C GLN A 274 -9.68 20.41 9.99
N ARG A 275 -9.38 19.23 10.48
CA ARG A 275 -8.55 18.25 9.80
C ARG A 275 -9.40 17.25 9.02
N GLY A 276 -8.77 16.57 8.04
CA GLY A 276 -9.39 15.44 7.33
C GLY A 276 -9.45 14.14 8.15
N ASP A 277 -8.92 14.15 9.39
CA ASP A 277 -8.90 12.99 10.28
C ASP A 277 -9.39 13.35 11.69
N ILE A 278 -10.00 12.36 12.39
CA ILE A 278 -10.47 12.51 13.76
C ILE A 278 -10.40 11.15 14.48
N ARG A 279 -9.84 11.12 15.68
CA ARG A 279 -9.77 9.94 16.54
C ARG A 279 -11.01 9.80 17.39
N ILE A 280 -11.61 8.62 17.40
CA ILE A 280 -12.79 8.27 18.20
C ILE A 280 -12.38 7.25 19.27
N GLU A 281 -12.52 7.62 20.54
CA GLU A 281 -12.27 6.70 21.67
C GLU A 281 -13.46 5.75 21.86
N THR A 282 -13.19 4.46 22.02
CA THR A 282 -14.22 3.41 22.13
C THR A 282 -14.19 2.65 23.45
N ASN A 283 -13.35 3.07 24.42
CA ASN A 283 -13.19 2.37 25.71
C ASN A 283 -14.47 2.21 26.53
N ASN A 284 -15.50 3.01 26.24
CA ASN A 284 -16.79 2.99 26.93
C ASN A 284 -17.90 2.34 26.10
N LEU A 285 -17.55 1.71 24.96
CA LEU A 285 -18.48 1.00 24.11
C LEU A 285 -18.34 -0.51 24.31
N ASP A 286 -19.47 -1.20 24.25
CA ASP A 286 -19.48 -2.67 24.23
C ASP A 286 -18.99 -3.20 22.89
N ASN A 287 -18.46 -4.42 22.87
CA ASN A 287 -18.10 -5.11 21.66
C ASN A 287 -19.33 -5.29 20.75
N GLY A 288 -19.21 -4.93 19.49
CA GLY A 288 -20.34 -5.00 18.57
C GLY A 288 -20.19 -4.20 17.29
N ILE A 289 -21.29 -4.15 16.55
CA ILE A 289 -21.40 -3.37 15.32
C ILE A 289 -21.97 -1.99 15.63
N TYR A 290 -21.32 -0.96 15.09
CA TYR A 290 -21.76 0.42 15.16
C TYR A 290 -21.81 1.03 13.75
N PHE A 291 -22.65 2.04 13.58
CA PHE A 291 -22.69 2.88 12.39
C PHE A 291 -22.08 4.25 12.74
N VAL A 292 -21.29 4.78 11.84
CA VAL A 292 -20.60 6.05 12.05
C VAL A 292 -21.03 7.01 10.97
N ASN A 293 -21.71 8.09 11.37
CA ASN A 293 -22.04 9.21 10.50
C ASN A 293 -20.89 10.22 10.55
N VAL A 294 -20.34 10.54 9.41
CA VAL A 294 -19.31 11.57 9.24
C VAL A 294 -19.89 12.74 8.48
N TYR A 295 -19.86 13.90 9.10
CA TYR A 295 -20.34 15.16 8.52
C TYR A 295 -19.15 15.99 8.05
N PHE A 296 -19.21 16.49 6.83
CA PHE A 296 -18.16 17.30 6.23
C PHE A 296 -18.51 18.81 6.27
N ASN A 297 -17.48 19.65 6.06
CA ASN A 297 -17.67 21.10 6.13
C ASN A 297 -18.58 21.67 5.03
N ASP A 298 -18.76 20.97 3.92
CA ASP A 298 -19.67 21.34 2.84
C ASP A 298 -21.14 20.92 3.10
N ASN A 299 -21.46 20.49 4.33
CA ASN A 299 -22.76 20.00 4.81
C ASN A 299 -23.21 18.66 4.16
N THR A 300 -22.33 17.93 3.51
CA THR A 300 -22.61 16.55 3.12
C THR A 300 -22.30 15.59 4.26
N SER A 301 -22.77 14.36 4.18
CA SER A 301 -22.48 13.31 5.16
C SER A 301 -22.36 11.95 4.49
N THR A 302 -21.63 11.04 5.16
CA THR A 302 -21.56 9.63 4.80
C THR A 302 -21.68 8.76 6.05
N THR A 303 -22.22 7.55 5.88
CA THR A 303 -22.41 6.58 6.97
C THR A 303 -21.69 5.29 6.62
N LYS A 304 -20.86 4.79 7.52
CA LYS A 304 -20.19 3.49 7.37
C LYS A 304 -20.24 2.66 8.65
N LYS A 305 -20.03 1.37 8.51
CA LYS A 305 -20.00 0.40 9.62
C LYS A 305 -18.60 0.32 10.23
N VAL A 306 -18.51 0.27 11.56
CA VAL A 306 -17.31 -0.09 12.32
C VAL A 306 -17.63 -1.28 13.24
N ILE A 307 -16.65 -2.14 13.47
CA ILE A 307 -16.74 -3.26 14.42
C ILE A 307 -15.79 -2.95 15.58
N ILE A 308 -16.29 -3.09 16.82
CA ILE A 308 -15.54 -2.91 18.05
C ILE A 308 -15.42 -4.27 18.74
N ASN A 309 -14.17 -4.68 19.06
CA ASN A 309 -13.82 -5.96 19.69
C ASN A 309 -13.22 -5.76 21.08
#